data_840c74ee3619774f7a1372d61d13674b
#
_entry.id   840c74ee3619774f7a1372d61d13674b
#
_cell.length_a   1.000
_cell.length_b   1.000
_cell.length_c   1.000
_cell.angle_alpha   90.00
_cell.angle_beta   90.00
_cell.angle_gamma   90.00
#
_symmetry.space_group_name_H-M   'P 1'
#
loop_
_entity.id
_entity.type
_entity.pdbx_description
1 polymer ?
#
loop_
_entity_poly.entity_id
_entity_poly.type
_entity_poly.pdbx_seq_one_letter_code
_entity_poly.pdbx_strand_id
1 'polypeptide(L)'
;MESLGKFTLYVTAFVIAVSLVEAVWLSRKNRTTDTPFAWHEVWLSLADVVGRKLLALLPLSLATPIFALAWEHRIFTVELNSALMVLTLFIGQEFCYYWYHRASHRIRFFWATHAVHHSPNQLTLSTAYRLGVTGKLSGSAIFFAPLVWLGVRPEVVLLTLFINLMYQFWLHTTWIPKLGWLEYVFNTPSSHRVHHASNVDYLDANYGGVLIIFDRLFGTYVEERADEPCRYGLVTPTTSRNPFVVEFEHWATLVRDVAKAKNVWTAINHILQPPGWLPDGGGETTDELRRRNKAPCGERKVANG
;
A
#
# COMPACT_ATOMS: atom_id res chain seq x y z
N MET A 1 3.23 -24.58 15.19
CA MET A 1 2.12 -23.92 14.47
C MET A 1 1.10 -23.27 15.42
N GLU A 2 0.68 -23.93 16.49
CA GLU A 2 -0.30 -23.38 17.45
C GLU A 2 0.17 -22.09 18.16
N SER A 3 1.44 -22.01 18.58
CA SER A 3 2.03 -20.82 19.22
C SER A 3 2.05 -19.59 18.30
N LEU A 4 2.38 -19.78 17.00
CA LEU A 4 2.39 -18.72 16.01
C LEU A 4 0.97 -18.22 15.72
N GLY A 5 -0.01 -19.12 15.67
CA GLY A 5 -1.42 -18.74 15.51
C GLY A 5 -1.93 -17.89 16.68
N LYS A 6 -1.61 -18.28 17.91
CA LYS A 6 -1.96 -17.51 19.11
C LYS A 6 -1.26 -16.14 19.13
N PHE A 7 0.03 -16.09 18.79
CA PHE A 7 0.77 -14.83 18.70
C PHE A 7 0.12 -13.87 17.69
N THR A 8 -0.18 -14.34 16.48
CA THR A 8 -0.83 -13.52 15.44
C THR A 8 -2.21 -13.02 15.90
N LEU A 9 -2.96 -13.85 16.63
CA LEU A 9 -4.25 -13.45 17.19
C LEU A 9 -4.10 -12.32 18.21
N TYR A 10 -3.16 -12.44 19.16
CA TYR A 10 -2.91 -11.40 20.16
C TYR A 10 -2.43 -10.09 19.53
N VAL A 11 -1.53 -10.15 18.56
CA VAL A 11 -1.07 -8.96 17.82
C VAL A 11 -2.25 -8.30 17.08
N THR A 12 -3.09 -9.10 16.41
CA THR A 12 -4.27 -8.57 15.71
C THR A 12 -5.23 -7.88 16.69
N ALA A 13 -5.52 -8.53 17.83
CA ALA A 13 -6.40 -7.96 18.87
C ALA A 13 -5.82 -6.66 19.45
N PHE A 14 -4.51 -6.63 19.72
CA PHE A 14 -3.82 -5.43 20.21
C PHE A 14 -3.90 -4.28 19.22
N VAL A 15 -3.57 -4.51 17.95
CA VAL A 15 -3.62 -3.50 16.87
C VAL A 15 -5.04 -2.93 16.72
N ILE A 16 -6.07 -3.79 16.74
CA ILE A 16 -7.47 -3.35 16.67
C ILE A 16 -7.83 -2.52 17.92
N ALA A 17 -7.46 -2.98 19.12
CA ALA A 17 -7.76 -2.25 20.35
C ALA A 17 -7.13 -0.84 20.35
N VAL A 18 -5.85 -0.72 19.97
CA VAL A 18 -5.16 0.57 19.89
C VAL A 18 -5.80 1.48 18.84
N SER A 19 -6.18 0.95 17.69
CA SER A 19 -6.86 1.75 16.65
C SER A 19 -8.25 2.21 17.06
N LEU A 20 -8.98 1.41 17.85
CA LEU A 20 -10.28 1.81 18.40
C LEU A 20 -10.12 2.91 19.48
N VAL A 21 -9.08 2.84 20.30
CA VAL A 21 -8.75 3.91 21.26
C VAL A 21 -8.45 5.22 20.52
N GLU A 22 -7.64 5.18 19.46
CA GLU A 22 -7.39 6.35 18.61
C GLU A 22 -8.70 6.88 17.99
N ALA A 23 -9.54 6.00 17.43
CA ALA A 23 -10.79 6.37 16.81
C ALA A 23 -11.74 7.08 17.79
N VAL A 24 -11.86 6.57 19.02
CA VAL A 24 -12.65 7.20 20.10
C VAL A 24 -12.06 8.56 20.45
N TRP A 25 -10.75 8.66 20.59
CA TRP A 25 -10.07 9.92 20.90
C TRP A 25 -10.27 10.96 19.80
N LEU A 26 -10.04 10.61 18.52
CA LEU A 26 -10.25 11.49 17.37
C LEU A 26 -11.72 11.88 17.23
N SER A 27 -12.67 10.97 17.44
CA SER A 27 -14.10 11.27 17.35
C SER A 27 -14.57 12.28 18.40
N ARG A 28 -13.94 12.29 19.58
CA ARG A 28 -14.19 13.29 20.63
C ARG A 28 -13.55 14.63 20.31
N LYS A 29 -12.30 14.61 19.82
CA LYS A 29 -11.53 15.79 19.44
C LYS A 29 -12.19 16.54 18.27
N ASN A 30 -12.71 15.81 17.27
CA ASN A 30 -13.26 16.38 16.04
C ASN A 30 -14.77 16.68 16.11
N ARG A 31 -15.40 16.60 17.29
CA ARG A 31 -16.85 16.87 17.44
C ARG A 31 -17.25 18.30 17.03
N THR A 32 -16.31 19.24 17.14
CA THR A 32 -16.51 20.66 16.87
C THR A 32 -15.85 21.13 15.57
N THR A 33 -15.33 20.20 14.76
CA THR A 33 -14.68 20.53 13.48
C THR A 33 -15.67 20.32 12.32
N ASP A 34 -15.44 21.00 11.20
CA ASP A 34 -16.22 20.84 9.96
C ASP A 34 -16.11 19.44 9.34
N THR A 35 -15.11 18.65 9.76
CA THR A 35 -14.90 17.28 9.30
C THR A 35 -15.04 16.28 10.45
N PRO A 36 -16.27 15.76 10.71
CA PRO A 36 -16.49 14.79 11.76
C PRO A 36 -15.73 13.49 11.48
N PHE A 37 -15.41 12.76 12.56
CA PHE A 37 -14.73 11.48 12.46
C PHE A 37 -15.58 10.44 11.72
N ALA A 38 -15.00 9.79 10.74
CA ALA A 38 -15.68 8.86 9.83
C ALA A 38 -15.63 7.41 10.36
N TRP A 39 -16.49 7.06 11.32
CA TRP A 39 -16.58 5.70 11.87
C TRP A 39 -16.75 4.59 10.82
N HIS A 40 -17.39 4.90 9.69
CA HIS A 40 -17.56 3.91 8.62
C HIS A 40 -16.21 3.45 8.04
N GLU A 41 -15.16 4.29 8.06
CA GLU A 41 -13.82 3.89 7.61
C GLU A 41 -13.21 2.82 8.51
N VAL A 42 -13.44 2.91 9.83
CA VAL A 42 -13.00 1.88 10.77
C VAL A 42 -13.73 0.57 10.51
N TRP A 43 -15.05 0.62 10.26
CA TRP A 43 -15.83 -0.57 9.95
C TRP A 43 -15.43 -1.22 8.63
N LEU A 44 -15.13 -0.45 7.60
CA LEU A 44 -14.60 -0.96 6.33
C LEU A 44 -13.24 -1.64 6.53
N SER A 45 -12.37 -1.07 7.36
CA SER A 45 -11.08 -1.69 7.69
C SER A 45 -11.25 -3.01 8.46
N LEU A 46 -12.19 -3.09 9.38
CA LEU A 46 -12.51 -4.34 10.09
C LEU A 46 -13.14 -5.39 9.14
N ALA A 47 -13.99 -4.96 8.21
CA ALA A 47 -14.56 -5.85 7.19
C ALA A 47 -13.48 -6.46 6.30
N ASP A 48 -12.45 -5.67 5.89
CA ASP A 48 -11.28 -6.17 5.17
C ASP A 48 -10.52 -7.24 5.99
N VAL A 49 -10.26 -6.99 7.28
CA VAL A 49 -9.62 -8.00 8.15
C VAL A 49 -10.40 -9.29 8.17
N VAL A 50 -11.73 -9.22 8.34
CA VAL A 50 -12.61 -10.40 8.35
C VAL A 50 -12.56 -11.09 6.98
N GLY A 51 -12.70 -10.35 5.88
CA GLY A 51 -12.62 -10.89 4.52
C GLY A 51 -11.31 -11.63 4.25
N ARG A 52 -10.16 -11.04 4.64
CA ARG A 52 -8.84 -11.68 4.51
C ARG A 52 -8.71 -12.93 5.39
N LYS A 53 -9.26 -12.93 6.61
CA LYS A 53 -9.27 -14.12 7.47
C LYS A 53 -10.13 -15.24 6.89
N LEU A 54 -11.30 -14.92 6.35
CA LEU A 54 -12.16 -15.90 5.66
C LEU A 54 -11.47 -16.46 4.42
N LEU A 55 -10.87 -15.60 3.58
CA LEU A 55 -10.10 -16.06 2.41
C LEU A 55 -8.87 -16.90 2.82
N ALA A 56 -8.31 -16.67 4.01
CA ALA A 56 -7.21 -17.46 4.52
C ALA A 56 -7.57 -18.91 4.84
N LEU A 57 -8.83 -19.23 5.00
CA LEU A 57 -9.32 -20.62 5.18
C LEU A 57 -9.28 -21.42 3.88
N LEU A 58 -9.23 -20.74 2.73
CA LEU A 58 -9.10 -21.38 1.42
C LEU A 58 -7.60 -21.55 1.08
N PRO A 59 -7.19 -22.70 0.49
CA PRO A 59 -5.81 -22.95 0.11
C PRO A 59 -5.39 -22.16 -1.15
N LEU A 60 -5.91 -20.94 -1.29
CA LEU A 60 -5.69 -20.06 -2.42
C LEU A 60 -4.60 -19.04 -2.07
N SER A 61 -3.37 -19.28 -2.54
CA SER A 61 -2.26 -18.33 -2.40
C SER A 61 -1.27 -18.51 -3.53
N LEU A 62 -0.95 -17.46 -4.26
CA LEU A 62 0.11 -17.47 -5.26
C LEU A 62 1.52 -17.39 -4.63
N ALA A 63 1.62 -16.96 -3.37
CA ALA A 63 2.91 -16.93 -2.69
C ALA A 63 3.52 -18.33 -2.51
N THR A 64 2.71 -19.33 -2.19
CA THR A 64 3.17 -20.70 -1.96
C THR A 64 3.91 -21.29 -3.16
N PRO A 65 3.33 -21.36 -4.38
CA PRO A 65 4.04 -21.91 -5.54
C PRO A 65 5.24 -21.04 -5.96
N ILE A 66 5.14 -19.70 -5.86
CA ILE A 66 6.25 -18.79 -6.19
C ILE A 66 7.44 -19.06 -5.27
N PHE A 67 7.23 -19.13 -3.97
CA PHE A 67 8.30 -19.39 -3.01
C PHE A 67 8.81 -20.82 -3.05
N ALA A 68 7.94 -21.81 -3.30
CA ALA A 68 8.37 -23.20 -3.49
C ALA A 68 9.33 -23.33 -4.68
N LEU A 69 8.96 -22.76 -5.83
CA LEU A 69 9.82 -22.74 -7.02
C LEU A 69 11.14 -22.03 -6.79
N ALA A 70 11.12 -20.85 -6.16
CA ALA A 70 12.33 -20.10 -5.84
C ALA A 70 13.24 -20.86 -4.85
N TRP A 71 12.66 -21.55 -3.87
CA TRP A 71 13.41 -22.34 -2.90
C TRP A 71 14.02 -23.60 -3.50
N GLU A 72 13.30 -24.27 -4.39
CA GLU A 72 13.81 -25.45 -5.11
C GLU A 72 15.05 -25.10 -5.95
N HIS A 73 15.05 -23.93 -6.58
CA HIS A 73 16.15 -23.45 -7.46
C HIS A 73 17.08 -22.45 -6.76
N ARG A 74 17.14 -22.45 -5.43
CA ARG A 74 17.99 -21.51 -4.68
C ARG A 74 19.48 -21.72 -4.98
N ILE A 75 20.22 -20.61 -4.98
CA ILE A 75 21.66 -20.62 -5.24
C ILE A 75 22.42 -21.12 -4.01
N PHE A 76 21.99 -20.71 -2.81
CA PHE A 76 22.64 -21.03 -1.53
C PHE A 76 21.59 -21.51 -0.52
N THR A 77 22.04 -21.80 0.69
CA THR A 77 21.19 -21.85 1.89
C THR A 77 21.76 -20.85 2.88
N VAL A 78 21.03 -19.81 3.16
CA VAL A 78 21.47 -18.73 4.07
C VAL A 78 21.13 -19.11 5.50
N GLU A 79 22.14 -19.13 6.36
CA GLU A 79 21.96 -19.27 7.80
C GLU A 79 22.16 -17.93 8.47
N LEU A 80 21.16 -17.48 9.23
CA LEU A 80 21.18 -16.19 9.93
C LEU A 80 21.94 -16.31 11.26
N ASN A 81 23.22 -16.59 11.19
CA ASN A 81 24.10 -16.87 12.34
C ASN A 81 24.92 -15.65 12.80
N SER A 82 24.77 -14.51 12.17
CA SER A 82 25.46 -13.28 12.54
C SER A 82 24.58 -12.03 12.39
N ALA A 83 24.89 -11.00 13.15
CA ALA A 83 24.19 -9.71 13.05
C ALA A 83 24.30 -9.09 11.65
N LEU A 84 25.44 -9.29 10.97
CA LEU A 84 25.63 -8.80 9.60
C LEU A 84 24.66 -9.47 8.63
N MET A 85 24.44 -10.78 8.74
CA MET A 85 23.49 -11.49 7.87
C MET A 85 22.05 -11.06 8.13
N VAL A 86 21.67 -10.84 9.39
CA VAL A 86 20.35 -10.30 9.76
C VAL A 86 20.17 -8.88 9.19
N LEU A 87 21.19 -8.02 9.29
CA LEU A 87 21.16 -6.68 8.71
C LEU A 87 21.07 -6.72 7.17
N THR A 88 21.82 -7.61 6.52
CA THR A 88 21.78 -7.79 5.06
C THR A 88 20.40 -8.26 4.61
N LEU A 89 19.80 -9.21 5.32
CA LEU A 89 18.43 -9.64 5.07
C LEU A 89 17.45 -8.49 5.24
N PHE A 90 17.55 -7.71 6.31
CA PHE A 90 16.68 -6.57 6.56
C PHE A 90 16.76 -5.55 5.42
N ILE A 91 17.97 -5.17 4.98
CA ILE A 91 18.15 -4.24 3.85
C ILE A 91 17.60 -4.83 2.54
N GLY A 92 17.84 -6.11 2.28
CA GLY A 92 17.31 -6.82 1.12
C GLY A 92 15.77 -6.89 1.13
N GLN A 93 15.18 -7.13 2.31
CA GLN A 93 13.72 -7.12 2.50
C GLN A 93 13.14 -5.73 2.22
N GLU A 94 13.74 -4.65 2.73
CA GLU A 94 13.34 -3.27 2.48
C GLU A 94 13.46 -2.88 1.01
N PHE A 95 14.52 -3.35 0.32
CA PHE A 95 14.67 -3.17 -1.12
C PHE A 95 13.55 -3.87 -1.90
N CYS A 96 13.25 -5.13 -1.58
CA CYS A 96 12.14 -5.87 -2.19
C CYS A 96 10.79 -5.20 -1.90
N TYR A 97 10.59 -4.72 -0.67
CA TYR A 97 9.38 -4.02 -0.28
C TYR A 97 9.19 -2.71 -1.06
N TYR A 98 10.24 -1.91 -1.23
CA TYR A 98 10.21 -0.68 -2.03
C TYR A 98 9.71 -0.96 -3.46
N TRP A 99 10.28 -1.96 -4.14
CA TRP A 99 9.87 -2.31 -5.50
C TRP A 99 8.46 -2.89 -5.58
N TYR A 100 8.08 -3.72 -4.62
CA TYR A 100 6.71 -4.21 -4.48
C TYR A 100 5.73 -3.03 -4.34
N HIS A 101 6.01 -2.12 -3.41
CA HIS A 101 5.12 -1.00 -3.09
C HIS A 101 5.04 0.00 -4.27
N ARG A 102 6.19 0.32 -4.89
CA ARG A 102 6.22 1.13 -6.11
C ARG A 102 5.44 0.49 -7.25
N ALA A 103 5.56 -0.82 -7.47
CA ALA A 103 4.80 -1.54 -8.48
C ALA A 103 3.29 -1.53 -8.15
N SER A 104 2.93 -1.58 -6.87
CA SER A 104 1.52 -1.50 -6.43
C SER A 104 0.87 -0.17 -6.78
N HIS A 105 1.64 0.89 -6.95
CA HIS A 105 1.17 2.20 -7.42
C HIS A 105 1.27 2.40 -8.93
N ARG A 106 2.28 1.78 -9.58
CA ARG A 106 2.61 2.06 -10.98
C ARG A 106 2.12 1.01 -11.97
N ILE A 107 1.57 -0.11 -11.48
CA ILE A 107 1.00 -1.19 -12.30
C ILE A 107 -0.45 -1.41 -11.86
N ARG A 108 -1.39 -1.15 -12.77
CA ARG A 108 -2.84 -1.17 -12.48
C ARG A 108 -3.33 -2.50 -11.90
N PHE A 109 -2.72 -3.62 -12.29
CA PHE A 109 -3.03 -4.93 -11.73
C PHE A 109 -2.80 -4.99 -10.20
N PHE A 110 -1.64 -4.52 -9.74
CA PHE A 110 -1.34 -4.49 -8.31
C PHE A 110 -2.11 -3.38 -7.59
N TRP A 111 -2.31 -2.24 -8.27
CA TRP A 111 -3.13 -1.16 -7.76
C TRP A 111 -4.56 -1.58 -7.46
N ALA A 112 -5.15 -2.49 -8.24
CA ALA A 112 -6.51 -2.97 -8.01
C ALA A 112 -6.74 -3.56 -6.60
N THR A 113 -5.69 -4.12 -5.98
CA THR A 113 -5.69 -4.50 -4.56
C THR A 113 -5.28 -3.34 -3.66
N HIS A 114 -4.22 -2.61 -4.03
CA HIS A 114 -3.60 -1.60 -3.17
C HIS A 114 -4.45 -0.33 -3.02
N ALA A 115 -5.30 -0.02 -4.00
CA ALA A 115 -6.27 1.06 -3.93
C ALA A 115 -7.22 0.95 -2.72
N VAL A 116 -7.52 -0.27 -2.25
CA VAL A 116 -8.30 -0.51 -1.03
C VAL A 116 -7.62 0.12 0.18
N HIS A 117 -6.28 0.01 0.25
CA HIS A 117 -5.46 0.60 1.31
C HIS A 117 -5.45 2.14 1.25
N HIS A 118 -5.45 2.71 0.04
CA HIS A 118 -5.49 4.16 -0.18
C HIS A 118 -6.90 4.77 -0.20
N SER A 119 -7.96 3.94 -0.13
CA SER A 119 -9.33 4.41 -0.22
C SER A 119 -9.86 5.23 0.99
N PRO A 120 -9.32 5.13 2.23
CA PRO A 120 -9.82 5.92 3.34
C PRO A 120 -9.65 7.43 3.12
N ASN A 121 -10.75 8.18 3.28
CA ASN A 121 -10.74 9.64 3.20
C ASN A 121 -10.23 10.32 4.49
N GLN A 122 -9.99 9.54 5.52
CA GLN A 122 -9.32 9.96 6.77
C GLN A 122 -8.25 8.95 7.13
N LEU A 123 -7.01 9.41 7.31
CA LEU A 123 -5.90 8.55 7.72
C LEU A 123 -5.93 8.34 9.23
N THR A 124 -6.02 7.08 9.65
CA THR A 124 -6.04 6.64 11.04
C THR A 124 -5.30 5.31 11.17
N LEU A 125 -4.97 4.89 12.39
CA LEU A 125 -4.35 3.59 12.63
C LEU A 125 -5.14 2.42 12.04
N SER A 126 -6.46 2.57 11.88
CA SER A 126 -7.28 1.52 11.24
C SER A 126 -6.99 1.35 9.74
N THR A 127 -6.42 2.35 9.09
CA THR A 127 -5.97 2.26 7.69
C THR A 127 -4.87 1.20 7.52
N ALA A 128 -4.00 1.07 8.51
CA ALA A 128 -2.85 0.15 8.46
C ALA A 128 -3.22 -1.32 8.19
N TYR A 129 -4.38 -1.76 8.63
CA TYR A 129 -4.81 -3.14 8.42
C TYR A 129 -5.86 -3.32 7.31
N ARG A 130 -6.23 -2.25 6.57
CA ARG A 130 -7.01 -2.33 5.34
C ARG A 130 -6.05 -2.59 4.17
N LEU A 131 -5.82 -3.85 3.81
CA LEU A 131 -4.78 -4.26 2.85
C LEU A 131 -5.32 -4.84 1.55
N GLY A 132 -6.65 -4.97 1.43
CA GLY A 132 -7.34 -5.59 0.31
C GLY A 132 -7.37 -7.12 0.39
N VAL A 133 -8.57 -7.70 0.28
CA VAL A 133 -8.79 -9.16 0.42
C VAL A 133 -8.07 -9.96 -0.66
N THR A 134 -7.82 -9.38 -1.83
CA THR A 134 -7.21 -10.04 -2.99
C THR A 134 -5.68 -10.14 -2.92
N GLY A 135 -5.03 -9.61 -1.86
CA GLY A 135 -3.57 -9.58 -1.73
C GLY A 135 -2.89 -10.95 -1.92
N LYS A 136 -3.45 -12.03 -1.38
CA LYS A 136 -2.93 -13.39 -1.56
C LYS A 136 -2.98 -13.90 -3.01
N LEU A 137 -3.88 -13.34 -3.82
CA LEU A 137 -4.14 -13.74 -5.21
C LEU A 137 -3.42 -12.84 -6.21
N SER A 138 -2.84 -11.72 -5.75
CA SER A 138 -2.19 -10.75 -6.62
C SER A 138 -0.83 -11.20 -7.16
N GLY A 139 -0.24 -12.29 -6.62
CA GLY A 139 1.10 -12.72 -7.02
C GLY A 139 2.22 -11.77 -6.55
N SER A 140 1.94 -10.82 -5.67
CA SER A 140 2.93 -9.84 -5.16
C SER A 140 4.14 -10.48 -4.47
N ALA A 141 4.05 -11.74 -4.05
CA ALA A 141 5.18 -12.54 -3.53
C ALA A 141 6.36 -12.61 -4.51
N ILE A 142 6.15 -12.40 -5.81
CA ILE A 142 7.21 -12.40 -6.83
C ILE A 142 8.32 -11.38 -6.51
N PHE A 143 7.98 -10.26 -5.88
CA PHE A 143 8.96 -9.23 -5.49
C PHE A 143 9.90 -9.70 -4.38
N PHE A 144 9.48 -10.65 -3.56
CA PHE A 144 10.27 -11.22 -2.46
C PHE A 144 10.92 -12.57 -2.84
N ALA A 145 10.54 -13.17 -3.96
CA ALA A 145 11.11 -14.40 -4.48
C ALA A 145 12.65 -14.33 -4.67
N PRO A 146 13.26 -13.20 -5.04
CA PRO A 146 14.73 -13.10 -5.11
C PRO A 146 15.44 -13.44 -3.81
N LEU A 147 14.87 -13.08 -2.64
CA LEU A 147 15.44 -13.42 -1.34
C LEU A 147 15.40 -14.94 -1.09
N VAL A 148 14.29 -15.58 -1.46
CA VAL A 148 14.13 -17.04 -1.36
C VAL A 148 15.07 -17.74 -2.32
N TRP A 149 15.20 -17.25 -3.55
CA TRP A 149 16.11 -17.78 -4.57
C TRP A 149 17.58 -17.63 -4.16
N LEU A 150 17.95 -16.56 -3.46
CA LEU A 150 19.27 -16.39 -2.85
C LEU A 150 19.50 -17.33 -1.65
N GLY A 151 18.47 -18.04 -1.17
CA GLY A 151 18.59 -19.07 -0.14
C GLY A 151 18.07 -18.68 1.23
N VAL A 152 17.36 -17.55 1.37
CA VAL A 152 16.63 -17.23 2.60
C VAL A 152 15.37 -18.10 2.68
N ARG A 153 15.14 -18.76 3.80
CA ARG A 153 13.96 -19.61 3.99
C ARG A 153 12.64 -18.81 3.80
N PRO A 154 11.65 -19.36 3.10
CA PRO A 154 10.35 -18.68 2.88
C PRO A 154 9.71 -18.15 4.17
N GLU A 155 9.77 -18.93 5.26
CA GLU A 155 9.19 -18.54 6.55
C GLU A 155 9.87 -17.31 7.14
N VAL A 156 11.19 -17.17 6.93
CA VAL A 156 11.97 -16.02 7.39
C VAL A 156 11.61 -14.78 6.56
N VAL A 157 11.46 -14.90 5.25
CA VAL A 157 11.00 -13.80 4.38
C VAL A 157 9.61 -13.33 4.79
N LEU A 158 8.68 -14.25 5.08
CA LEU A 158 7.35 -13.92 5.55
C LEU A 158 7.37 -13.28 6.94
N LEU A 159 8.24 -13.73 7.84
CA LEU A 159 8.41 -13.14 9.17
C LEU A 159 8.96 -11.71 9.08
N THR A 160 9.97 -11.47 8.27
CA THR A 160 10.55 -10.13 8.09
C THR A 160 9.54 -9.18 7.43
N LEU A 161 8.75 -9.65 6.48
CA LEU A 161 7.63 -8.89 5.91
C LEU A 161 6.57 -8.55 6.98
N PHE A 162 6.22 -9.51 7.83
CA PHE A 162 5.29 -9.26 8.94
C PHE A 162 5.83 -8.19 9.90
N ILE A 163 7.13 -8.24 10.27
CA ILE A 163 7.76 -7.23 11.13
C ILE A 163 7.74 -5.85 10.44
N ASN A 164 8.04 -5.79 9.14
CA ASN A 164 7.96 -4.58 8.35
C ASN A 164 6.55 -3.97 8.38
N LEU A 165 5.49 -4.78 8.18
CA LEU A 165 4.10 -4.32 8.27
C LEU A 165 3.70 -3.90 9.69
N MET A 166 4.24 -4.54 10.73
CA MET A 166 4.02 -4.12 12.12
C MET A 166 4.67 -2.77 12.42
N TYR A 167 5.87 -2.51 11.88
CA TYR A 167 6.46 -1.19 11.97
C TYR A 167 5.54 -0.15 11.31
N GLN A 168 4.98 -0.43 10.15
CA GLN A 168 4.15 0.51 9.42
C GLN A 168 2.80 0.82 10.11
N PHE A 169 2.36 0.04 11.08
CA PHE A 169 1.11 0.29 11.79
C PHE A 169 1.04 1.71 12.38
N TRP A 170 2.06 2.13 13.11
CA TRP A 170 2.08 3.45 13.76
C TRP A 170 2.30 4.62 12.79
N LEU A 171 2.70 4.36 11.54
CA LEU A 171 2.86 5.40 10.52
C LEU A 171 1.52 6.00 10.08
N HIS A 172 0.42 5.23 10.20
CA HIS A 172 -0.91 5.63 9.74
C HIS A 172 -1.61 6.56 10.74
N THR A 173 -0.99 7.71 11.02
CA THR A 173 -1.56 8.66 11.97
C THR A 173 -1.28 10.11 11.58
N THR A 174 -2.20 11.01 11.98
CA THR A 174 -2.11 12.45 11.68
C THR A 174 -1.62 13.29 12.85
N TRP A 175 -1.47 12.70 14.04
CA TRP A 175 -1.14 13.45 15.26
C TRP A 175 0.33 13.38 15.67
N ILE A 176 1.14 12.52 15.07
CA ILE A 176 2.59 12.48 15.28
C ILE A 176 3.24 13.49 14.30
N PRO A 177 3.98 14.49 14.79
CA PRO A 177 4.64 15.49 13.95
C PRO A 177 5.84 14.90 13.19
N LYS A 178 6.52 15.73 12.40
CA LYS A 178 7.81 15.39 11.80
C LYS A 178 8.83 15.02 12.90
N LEU A 179 9.61 13.99 12.65
CA LEU A 179 10.59 13.44 13.60
C LEU A 179 12.03 13.90 13.31
N GLY A 180 12.19 14.97 12.53
CA GLY A 180 13.46 15.62 12.25
C GLY A 180 14.43 14.71 11.49
N TRP A 181 15.64 14.51 12.03
CA TRP A 181 16.70 13.77 11.35
C TRP A 181 16.36 12.30 11.09
N LEU A 182 15.44 11.71 11.84
CA LEU A 182 15.00 10.33 11.62
C LEU A 182 14.38 10.13 10.23
N GLU A 183 13.79 11.17 9.65
CA GLU A 183 13.18 11.15 8.33
C GLU A 183 14.19 11.06 7.17
N TYR A 184 15.49 11.14 7.44
CA TYR A 184 16.51 10.87 6.43
C TYR A 184 16.72 9.37 6.19
N VAL A 185 16.44 8.55 7.21
CA VAL A 185 16.72 7.10 7.20
C VAL A 185 15.44 6.28 7.25
N PHE A 186 14.52 6.64 8.14
CA PHE A 186 13.32 5.88 8.44
C PHE A 186 12.08 6.49 7.78
N ASN A 187 11.17 5.63 7.35
CA ASN A 187 9.82 6.05 7.05
C ASN A 187 9.13 6.44 8.37
N THR A 188 8.52 7.60 8.40
CA THR A 188 7.88 8.21 9.57
C THR A 188 6.42 8.50 9.27
N PRO A 189 5.58 8.82 10.27
CA PRO A 189 4.22 9.26 10.01
C PRO A 189 4.12 10.42 9.02
N SER A 190 5.07 11.37 9.03
CA SER A 190 5.10 12.48 8.08
C SER A 190 5.31 12.00 6.64
N SER A 191 6.33 11.19 6.39
CA SER A 191 6.58 10.62 5.06
C SER A 191 5.42 9.74 4.58
N HIS A 192 4.78 9.03 5.51
CA HIS A 192 3.68 8.12 5.19
C HIS A 192 2.34 8.86 4.97
N ARG A 193 2.14 10.04 5.61
CA ARG A 193 1.02 10.94 5.28
C ARG A 193 1.09 11.43 3.85
N VAL A 194 2.28 11.81 3.39
CA VAL A 194 2.53 12.18 1.98
C VAL A 194 2.21 11.00 1.06
N HIS A 195 2.63 9.79 1.41
CA HIS A 195 2.36 8.59 0.65
C HIS A 195 0.85 8.32 0.46
N HIS A 196 0.05 8.53 1.52
CA HIS A 196 -1.40 8.36 1.50
C HIS A 196 -2.16 9.57 0.94
N ALA A 197 -1.47 10.66 0.60
CA ALA A 197 -2.13 11.87 0.15
C ALA A 197 -2.55 11.80 -1.33
N SER A 198 -3.72 12.35 -1.63
CA SER A 198 -4.26 12.53 -2.98
C SER A 198 -3.88 13.86 -3.63
N ASN A 199 -3.07 14.70 -2.97
CA ASN A 199 -2.51 15.90 -3.55
C ASN A 199 -1.64 15.55 -4.77
N VAL A 200 -1.78 16.25 -5.88
CA VAL A 200 -1.11 15.90 -7.14
C VAL A 200 0.42 15.81 -6.99
N ASP A 201 1.02 16.72 -6.20
CA ASP A 201 2.46 16.74 -5.98
C ASP A 201 2.95 15.61 -5.07
N TYR A 202 2.07 15.01 -4.27
CA TYR A 202 2.34 13.90 -3.34
C TYR A 202 2.08 12.52 -3.94
N LEU A 203 1.32 12.42 -5.04
CA LEU A 203 1.01 11.12 -5.65
C LEU A 203 2.28 10.34 -5.99
N ASP A 204 2.23 9.03 -5.87
CA ASP A 204 3.32 8.12 -6.26
C ASP A 204 4.67 8.49 -5.62
N ALA A 205 4.68 8.71 -4.31
CA ALA A 205 5.86 9.04 -3.51
C ALA A 205 5.96 8.20 -2.22
N ASN A 206 7.16 8.12 -1.64
CA ASN A 206 7.44 7.57 -0.32
C ASN A 206 7.00 6.10 -0.15
N TYR A 207 7.53 5.20 -0.98
CA TYR A 207 7.18 3.78 -1.01
C TYR A 207 7.88 2.94 0.06
N GLY A 208 8.83 3.49 0.84
CA GLY A 208 9.59 2.76 1.85
C GLY A 208 8.69 2.11 2.91
N GLY A 209 9.06 0.92 3.37
CA GLY A 209 8.43 0.26 4.51
C GLY A 209 8.93 0.83 5.83
N VAL A 210 10.07 0.33 6.32
CA VAL A 210 10.78 0.85 7.49
C VAL A 210 11.76 1.92 7.08
N LEU A 211 12.48 1.72 5.96
CA LEU A 211 13.53 2.61 5.48
C LEU A 211 13.03 3.49 4.32
N ILE A 212 13.24 4.81 4.45
CA ILE A 212 12.95 5.79 3.38
C ILE A 212 14.15 6.01 2.45
N ILE A 213 15.27 5.38 2.71
CA ILE A 213 16.52 5.57 1.97
C ILE A 213 16.39 5.19 0.50
N PHE A 214 15.56 4.19 0.18
CA PHE A 214 15.34 3.78 -1.20
C PHE A 214 14.53 4.82 -1.98
N ASP A 215 13.61 5.52 -1.35
CA ASP A 215 12.91 6.65 -1.97
C ASP A 215 13.86 7.79 -2.30
N ARG A 216 14.81 8.09 -1.41
CA ARG A 216 15.85 9.08 -1.68
C ARG A 216 16.79 8.63 -2.80
N LEU A 217 17.19 7.36 -2.79
CA LEU A 217 18.09 6.79 -3.78
C LEU A 217 17.48 6.79 -5.20
N PHE A 218 16.18 6.45 -5.28
CA PHE A 218 15.47 6.33 -6.57
C PHE A 218 14.63 7.56 -6.94
N GLY A 219 14.74 8.66 -6.17
CA GLY A 219 14.12 9.95 -6.48
C GLY A 219 12.60 9.98 -6.30
N THR A 220 12.05 9.13 -5.42
CA THR A 220 10.62 9.07 -5.10
C THR A 220 10.28 9.67 -3.72
N TYR A 221 11.27 10.23 -3.02
CA TYR A 221 11.03 10.92 -1.76
C TYR A 221 10.42 12.30 -1.97
N VAL A 222 9.32 12.56 -1.28
CA VAL A 222 8.67 13.88 -1.19
C VAL A 222 8.43 14.21 0.28
N GLU A 223 8.86 15.40 0.68
CA GLU A 223 8.67 15.89 2.04
C GLU A 223 7.25 16.43 2.24
N GLU A 224 6.66 16.20 3.42
CA GLU A 224 5.40 16.83 3.82
C GLU A 224 5.61 18.34 3.98
N ARG A 225 4.80 19.15 3.29
CA ARG A 225 4.90 20.60 3.30
C ARG A 225 3.80 21.23 4.14
N ALA A 226 4.13 22.27 4.89
CA ALA A 226 3.18 22.99 5.72
C ALA A 226 2.18 23.83 4.90
N ASP A 227 2.60 24.30 3.72
CA ASP A 227 1.79 25.09 2.78
C ASP A 227 0.85 24.21 1.93
N GLU A 228 1.03 22.90 1.96
CA GLU A 228 0.18 21.94 1.25
C GLU A 228 -0.25 20.78 2.17
N PRO A 229 -1.26 20.95 3.02
CA PRO A 229 -1.77 19.91 3.89
C PRO A 229 -2.21 18.66 3.13
N CYS A 230 -1.89 17.47 3.65
CA CYS A 230 -2.26 16.20 3.05
C CYS A 230 -3.79 16.04 3.02
N ARG A 231 -4.33 15.71 1.84
CA ARG A 231 -5.70 15.26 1.62
C ARG A 231 -5.66 13.77 1.36
N TYR A 232 -6.51 13.00 2.03
CA TYR A 232 -6.50 11.54 1.94
C TYR A 232 -7.63 11.01 1.07
N GLY A 233 -7.50 9.75 0.70
CA GLY A 233 -8.38 9.07 -0.24
C GLY A 233 -7.77 8.95 -1.64
N LEU A 234 -8.52 8.36 -2.54
CA LEU A 234 -8.13 8.25 -3.94
C LEU A 234 -8.25 9.62 -4.64
N VAL A 235 -7.60 9.80 -5.77
CA VAL A 235 -7.74 11.02 -6.62
C VAL A 235 -9.22 11.29 -6.94
N THR A 236 -9.96 10.23 -7.29
CA THR A 236 -11.43 10.25 -7.30
C THR A 236 -11.89 9.53 -6.04
N PRO A 237 -12.33 10.26 -4.99
CA PRO A 237 -12.65 9.66 -3.71
C PRO A 237 -13.79 8.63 -3.80
N THR A 238 -13.62 7.48 -3.16
CA THR A 238 -14.72 6.55 -2.99
C THR A 238 -15.66 7.05 -1.88
N THR A 239 -16.96 7.09 -2.19
CA THR A 239 -18.01 7.45 -1.23
C THR A 239 -18.80 6.24 -0.76
N SER A 240 -18.50 5.07 -1.31
CA SER A 240 -19.19 3.83 -0.97
C SER A 240 -18.89 3.40 0.45
N ARG A 241 -19.94 3.00 1.19
CA ARG A 241 -19.85 2.34 2.49
C ARG A 241 -20.03 0.83 2.40
N ASN A 242 -20.20 0.30 1.19
CA ASN A 242 -20.32 -1.14 0.95
C ASN A 242 -18.91 -1.76 0.84
N PRO A 243 -18.52 -2.67 1.74
CA PRO A 243 -17.19 -3.28 1.71
C PRO A 243 -16.91 -4.02 0.41
N PHE A 244 -17.90 -4.66 -0.21
CA PHE A 244 -17.71 -5.34 -1.50
C PHE A 244 -17.38 -4.37 -2.64
N VAL A 245 -17.99 -3.18 -2.64
CA VAL A 245 -17.65 -2.15 -3.63
C VAL A 245 -16.23 -1.67 -3.41
N VAL A 246 -15.86 -1.32 -2.17
CA VAL A 246 -14.50 -0.84 -1.84
C VAL A 246 -13.44 -1.88 -2.22
N GLU A 247 -13.70 -3.17 -1.99
CA GLU A 247 -12.75 -4.26 -2.27
C GLU A 247 -12.60 -4.58 -3.76
N PHE A 248 -13.68 -4.48 -4.54
CA PHE A 248 -13.70 -5.05 -5.89
C PHE A 248 -13.92 -4.04 -7.02
N GLU A 249 -14.20 -2.76 -6.74
CA GLU A 249 -14.45 -1.75 -7.77
C GLU A 249 -13.30 -1.60 -8.77
N HIS A 250 -12.06 -1.53 -8.28
CA HIS A 250 -10.88 -1.42 -9.14
C HIS A 250 -10.63 -2.68 -9.96
N TRP A 251 -10.90 -3.85 -9.41
CA TRP A 251 -10.85 -5.12 -10.14
C TRP A 251 -11.93 -5.19 -11.22
N ALA A 252 -13.16 -4.84 -10.88
CA ALA A 252 -14.28 -4.81 -11.82
C ALA A 252 -14.04 -3.84 -12.98
N THR A 253 -13.45 -2.68 -12.68
CA THR A 253 -13.09 -1.68 -13.69
C THR A 253 -11.95 -2.20 -14.57
N LEU A 254 -10.90 -2.79 -14.00
CA LEU A 254 -9.81 -3.41 -14.77
C LEU A 254 -10.33 -4.50 -15.72
N VAL A 255 -11.13 -5.43 -15.21
CA VAL A 255 -11.72 -6.53 -16.02
C VAL A 255 -12.58 -5.95 -17.15
N ARG A 256 -13.39 -4.95 -16.87
CA ARG A 256 -14.23 -4.28 -17.87
C ARG A 256 -13.41 -3.65 -19.00
N ASP A 257 -12.32 -2.95 -18.64
CA ASP A 257 -11.48 -2.27 -19.62
C ASP A 257 -10.68 -3.26 -20.47
N VAL A 258 -10.17 -4.33 -19.86
CA VAL A 258 -9.54 -5.45 -20.58
C VAL A 258 -10.51 -6.11 -21.55
N ALA A 259 -11.75 -6.39 -21.11
CA ALA A 259 -12.77 -7.01 -21.96
C ALA A 259 -13.23 -6.12 -23.13
N LYS A 260 -13.15 -4.80 -22.96
CA LYS A 260 -13.49 -3.80 -24.01
C LYS A 260 -12.30 -3.39 -24.88
N ALA A 261 -11.11 -3.93 -24.62
CA ALA A 261 -9.91 -3.56 -25.34
C ALA A 261 -10.03 -3.93 -26.84
N LYS A 262 -9.64 -3.01 -27.73
CA LYS A 262 -9.73 -3.18 -29.19
C LYS A 262 -8.80 -4.28 -29.72
N ASN A 263 -7.74 -4.60 -28.99
CA ASN A 263 -6.77 -5.63 -29.34
C ASN A 263 -6.01 -6.12 -28.10
N VAL A 264 -5.24 -7.21 -28.27
CA VAL A 264 -4.47 -7.85 -27.18
C VAL A 264 -3.45 -6.89 -26.55
N TRP A 265 -2.80 -6.03 -27.36
CA TRP A 265 -1.82 -5.09 -26.86
C TRP A 265 -2.46 -4.03 -25.94
N THR A 266 -3.62 -3.50 -26.32
CA THR A 266 -4.39 -2.59 -25.48
C THR A 266 -4.86 -3.27 -24.19
N ALA A 267 -5.27 -4.56 -24.25
CA ALA A 267 -5.64 -5.33 -23.08
C ALA A 267 -4.45 -5.49 -22.11
N ILE A 268 -3.27 -5.83 -22.61
CA ILE A 268 -2.04 -5.93 -21.81
C ILE A 268 -1.70 -4.57 -21.18
N ASN A 269 -1.82 -3.47 -21.93
CA ASN A 269 -1.55 -2.14 -21.40
C ASN A 269 -2.54 -1.75 -20.29
N HIS A 270 -3.82 -2.11 -20.38
CA HIS A 270 -4.76 -1.90 -19.27
C HIS A 270 -4.33 -2.60 -17.98
N ILE A 271 -3.61 -3.71 -18.07
CA ILE A 271 -3.10 -4.47 -16.91
C ILE A 271 -1.81 -3.84 -16.36
N LEU A 272 -0.86 -3.47 -17.24
CA LEU A 272 0.52 -3.15 -16.88
C LEU A 272 0.80 -1.64 -16.74
N GLN A 273 0.04 -0.78 -17.42
CA GLN A 273 0.21 0.66 -17.33
C GLN A 273 -0.27 1.21 -15.98
N PRO A 274 0.15 2.42 -15.59
CA PRO A 274 -0.30 3.04 -14.34
C PRO A 274 -1.82 3.21 -14.26
N PRO A 275 -2.38 3.27 -13.05
CA PRO A 275 -3.78 3.65 -12.85
C PRO A 275 -4.11 4.95 -13.58
N GLY A 276 -5.30 5.04 -14.16
CA GLY A 276 -5.74 6.19 -14.95
C GLY A 276 -5.21 6.25 -16.38
N TRP A 277 -4.41 5.28 -16.84
CA TRP A 277 -3.96 5.23 -18.23
C TRP A 277 -5.12 4.95 -19.21
N LEU A 278 -5.13 5.67 -20.34
CA LEU A 278 -6.05 5.46 -21.46
C LEU A 278 -5.27 5.31 -22.78
N PRO A 279 -5.73 4.43 -23.72
CA PRO A 279 -5.02 4.15 -24.98
C PRO A 279 -4.91 5.34 -25.94
N ASP A 280 -5.89 6.23 -25.89
CA ASP A 280 -5.96 7.40 -26.78
C ASP A 280 -5.32 8.65 -26.13
N GLY A 281 -4.65 8.51 -24.97
CA GLY A 281 -4.15 9.62 -24.16
C GLY A 281 -5.27 10.32 -23.38
N GLY A 282 -4.93 11.41 -22.71
CA GLY A 282 -5.90 12.18 -21.93
C GLY A 282 -6.40 11.49 -20.65
N GLY A 283 -5.71 10.43 -20.23
CA GLY A 283 -5.96 9.74 -18.97
C GLY A 283 -5.63 10.61 -17.74
N GLU A 284 -5.68 9.98 -16.56
CA GLU A 284 -5.41 10.61 -15.26
C GLU A 284 -4.30 9.88 -14.51
N THR A 285 -3.26 9.45 -15.24
CA THR A 285 -2.05 8.96 -14.57
C THR A 285 -1.40 10.08 -13.76
N THR A 286 -0.63 9.74 -12.73
CA THR A 286 0.10 10.73 -11.92
C THR A 286 0.94 11.67 -12.78
N ASP A 287 1.60 11.15 -13.82
CA ASP A 287 2.44 11.95 -14.70
C ASP A 287 1.61 12.93 -15.56
N GLU A 288 0.41 12.55 -15.98
CA GLU A 288 -0.53 13.41 -16.70
C GLU A 288 -1.14 14.47 -15.79
N LEU A 289 -1.55 14.10 -14.56
CA LEU A 289 -2.06 15.03 -13.57
C LEU A 289 -1.01 16.09 -13.20
N ARG A 290 0.25 15.69 -12.98
CA ARG A 290 1.36 16.61 -12.71
C ARG A 290 1.64 17.54 -13.88
N ARG A 291 1.59 17.05 -15.13
CA ARG A 291 1.74 17.91 -16.32
C ARG A 291 0.64 18.95 -16.40
N ARG A 292 -0.62 18.56 -16.19
CA ARG A 292 -1.76 19.48 -16.19
C ARG A 292 -1.67 20.52 -15.07
N ASN A 293 -1.18 20.12 -13.89
CA ASN A 293 -1.04 21.01 -12.75
C ASN A 293 0.06 22.08 -12.98
N LYS A 294 1.12 21.72 -13.72
CA LYS A 294 2.24 22.64 -14.06
C LYS A 294 1.97 23.53 -15.27
N ALA A 295 0.96 23.23 -16.09
CA ALA A 295 0.63 24.03 -17.26
C ALA A 295 0.14 25.44 -16.85
N PRO A 296 0.57 26.51 -17.56
CA PRO A 296 0.10 27.88 -17.32
C PRO A 296 -1.43 27.97 -17.35
N CYS A 297 -2.00 28.86 -16.56
CA CYS A 297 -3.45 28.97 -16.34
C CYS A 297 -4.29 29.17 -17.63
N GLY A 298 -3.66 29.57 -18.77
CA GLY A 298 -4.31 29.74 -20.07
C GLY A 298 -4.44 28.48 -20.93
N GLU A 299 -3.72 27.38 -20.60
CA GLU A 299 -3.74 26.13 -21.37
C GLU A 299 -4.55 25.00 -20.70
N ARG A 300 -5.14 25.25 -19.55
CA ARG A 300 -6.02 24.28 -18.87
C ARG A 300 -7.30 24.15 -19.72
N LYS A 301 -7.32 23.24 -20.68
CA LYS A 301 -8.57 22.85 -21.34
C LYS A 301 -9.52 22.34 -20.27
N VAL A 302 -10.60 23.07 -20.08
CA VAL A 302 -11.75 22.65 -19.32
C VAL A 302 -12.27 21.37 -19.99
N ALA A 303 -11.99 20.22 -19.39
CA ALA A 303 -12.65 18.97 -19.74
C ALA A 303 -14.02 18.98 -19.07
N ASN A 304 -14.91 19.80 -19.59
CA ASN A 304 -16.35 19.76 -19.34
C ASN A 304 -17.01 19.49 -20.69
N GLY A 305 -17.55 18.31 -20.82
CA GLY A 305 -18.35 17.81 -21.90
C GLY A 305 -18.84 16.43 -21.54
#